data_5132bed7e4ecb5ae7d9b34aad14c5a42
#
_entry.id   5132bed7e4ecb5ae7d9b34aad14c5a42
#
_cell.length_a   1.000
_cell.length_b   1.000
_cell.length_c   1.000
_cell.angle_alpha   90.00
_cell.angle_beta   90.00
_cell.angle_gamma   90.00
#
_symmetry.space_group_name_H-M   'P 1'
#
loop_
_entity.id
_entity.type
_entity.pdbx_description
1 polymer ?
#
loop_
_entity_poly.entity_id
_entity_poly.type
_entity_poly.pdbx_seq_one_letter_code
_entity_poly.pdbx_strand_id
1 'polypeptide(L)'
;MENRERLGSRLGFIMLSAGCAIGCGNVWKFPWMCGQNGGGSFMLIYVICLIVLGLPAMIMEFSVGRAAQTSPLYMYRKLSGGRGKWNLWGIVCLIGNIALIAFYAVVSGWILYYFVKFLTGQNQDFGFEKMITTPSVNVTYLLVTLLIAFVILSFNLQGGLERITKYMMSALIVLMLVLAVHSFTLPGAGEGLSFYLIPHFSKITGSVVVGAMTQAFFTLSVGMGGMAIFGSYVGKDRSLMGESIHIIILDTLVAVIAGIIIFPACFTYDVEVTAGPSLLFDTMATVFNNMAGGRWWGTLFFLFMVFAAMSTVLGVCENILAMVRELTGWSRPAGCVACGAGCFLLALTTALGFSVFHFQPFAAGTTWLDFWDFLVSNNIMPIGSILLAVFCCYKVGWGWDKFLEEANAGKGLKVQPWMKPVFKYFVPAAVLFIYVYGMVNFAWK
;
A
#
# COMPACT_ATOMS: atom_id res chain seq x y z
N MET A 1 -0.41 -3.40 32.29
CA MET A 1 -0.50 -3.17 30.82
C MET A 1 -0.92 -1.73 30.66
N GLU A 2 -0.06 -0.91 30.07
CA GLU A 2 -0.46 0.45 29.69
C GLU A 2 -1.70 0.37 28.81
N ASN A 3 -2.66 1.28 29.04
CA ASN A 3 -3.84 1.38 28.18
C ASN A 3 -3.37 1.64 26.75
N ARG A 4 -3.78 0.77 25.80
CA ARG A 4 -3.50 0.93 24.37
C ARG A 4 -3.86 2.35 23.93
N GLU A 5 -2.96 3.05 23.24
CA GLU A 5 -3.25 4.34 22.62
C GLU A 5 -4.47 4.19 21.69
N ARG A 6 -5.35 5.19 21.65
CA ARG A 6 -6.55 5.20 20.81
C ARG A 6 -6.53 6.39 19.87
N LEU A 7 -7.13 6.22 18.70
CA LEU A 7 -7.37 7.32 17.77
C LEU A 7 -8.44 8.27 18.34
N GLY A 8 -8.24 9.56 18.11
CA GLY A 8 -9.12 10.60 18.64
C GLY A 8 -10.43 10.73 17.88
N SER A 9 -10.49 10.26 16.62
CA SER A 9 -11.68 10.45 15.78
C SER A 9 -11.87 9.32 14.76
N ARG A 10 -13.15 9.12 14.37
CA ARG A 10 -13.52 8.22 13.27
C ARG A 10 -12.84 8.62 11.95
N LEU A 11 -12.86 9.92 11.64
CA LEU A 11 -12.20 10.43 10.44
C LEU A 11 -10.69 10.14 10.47
N GLY A 12 -10.05 10.26 11.65
CA GLY A 12 -8.65 9.89 11.84
C GLY A 12 -8.39 8.42 11.52
N PHE A 13 -9.25 7.51 11.96
CA PHE A 13 -9.15 6.09 11.64
C PHE A 13 -9.27 5.83 10.14
N ILE A 14 -10.32 6.39 9.49
CA ILE A 14 -10.54 6.20 8.05
C ILE A 14 -9.37 6.76 7.25
N MET A 15 -8.93 7.99 7.53
CA MET A 15 -7.83 8.64 6.81
C MET A 15 -6.49 7.96 7.04
N LEU A 16 -6.21 7.47 8.25
CA LEU A 16 -4.98 6.74 8.56
C LEU A 16 -4.95 5.38 7.86
N SER A 17 -6.05 4.62 7.94
CA SER A 17 -6.14 3.30 7.30
C SER A 17 -6.16 3.43 5.77
N ALA A 18 -6.94 4.38 5.22
CA ALA A 18 -6.92 4.68 3.80
C ALA A 18 -5.54 5.17 3.35
N GLY A 19 -4.88 6.05 4.11
CA GLY A 19 -3.53 6.52 3.80
C GLY A 19 -2.47 5.42 3.79
N CYS A 20 -2.64 4.38 4.61
CA CYS A 20 -1.75 3.21 4.55
C CYS A 20 -2.02 2.34 3.30
N ALA A 21 -3.28 2.23 2.87
CA ALA A 21 -3.65 1.53 1.64
C ALA A 21 -3.28 2.35 0.40
N ILE A 22 -3.61 3.65 0.40
CA ILE A 22 -3.33 4.58 -0.69
C ILE A 22 -1.83 4.91 -0.73
N GLY A 23 -1.14 4.27 -1.64
CA GLY A 23 0.30 4.43 -1.83
C GLY A 23 0.71 4.40 -3.29
N CYS A 24 1.95 4.05 -3.54
CA CYS A 24 2.45 3.83 -4.90
C CYS A 24 1.66 2.75 -5.66
N GLY A 25 0.99 1.85 -4.95
CA GLY A 25 0.11 0.84 -5.53
C GLY A 25 -1.02 1.42 -6.36
N ASN A 26 -1.64 2.50 -5.89
CA ASN A 26 -2.78 3.16 -6.54
C ASN A 26 -2.36 4.10 -7.66
N VAL A 27 -1.23 4.79 -7.48
CA VAL A 27 -0.85 5.88 -8.36
C VAL A 27 0.13 5.46 -9.43
N TRP A 28 0.83 4.38 -9.20
CA TRP A 28 1.83 3.83 -10.12
C TRP A 28 1.45 2.44 -10.65
N LYS A 29 1.38 1.44 -9.74
CA LYS A 29 1.19 0.04 -10.15
C LYS A 29 -0.18 -0.17 -10.79
N PHE A 30 -1.23 0.44 -10.27
CA PHE A 30 -2.58 0.31 -10.82
C PHE A 30 -2.71 0.91 -12.23
N PRO A 31 -2.31 2.18 -12.52
CA PRO A 31 -2.36 2.70 -13.89
C PRO A 31 -1.51 1.89 -14.86
N TRP A 32 -0.31 1.49 -14.47
CA TRP A 32 0.52 0.62 -15.28
C TRP A 32 -0.18 -0.70 -15.62
N MET A 33 -0.72 -1.39 -14.64
CA MET A 33 -1.45 -2.63 -14.86
C MET A 33 -2.71 -2.43 -15.73
N CYS A 34 -3.42 -1.30 -15.58
CA CYS A 34 -4.51 -0.92 -16.47
C CYS A 34 -4.02 -0.76 -17.91
N GLY A 35 -2.92 -0.07 -18.12
CA GLY A 35 -2.31 0.13 -19.45
C GLY A 35 -2.00 -1.18 -20.14
N GLN A 36 -1.35 -2.11 -19.44
CA GLN A 36 -0.99 -3.43 -19.97
C GLN A 36 -2.18 -4.37 -20.21
N ASN A 37 -3.27 -4.23 -19.44
CA ASN A 37 -4.37 -5.18 -19.38
C ASN A 37 -5.68 -4.65 -19.98
N GLY A 38 -5.61 -3.69 -20.91
CA GLY A 38 -6.76 -3.23 -21.70
C GLY A 38 -7.65 -2.20 -20.97
N GLY A 39 -7.07 -1.38 -20.12
CA GLY A 39 -7.70 -0.19 -19.55
C GLY A 39 -8.94 -0.47 -18.73
N GLY A 40 -10.12 0.01 -19.17
CA GLY A 40 -11.40 -0.11 -18.48
C GLY A 40 -11.83 -1.54 -18.18
N SER A 41 -11.38 -2.52 -18.98
CA SER A 41 -11.65 -3.95 -18.72
C SER A 41 -10.97 -4.43 -17.44
N PHE A 42 -9.71 -4.07 -17.24
CA PHE A 42 -8.97 -4.37 -16.02
C PHE A 42 -9.58 -3.65 -14.82
N MET A 43 -9.91 -2.37 -14.95
CA MET A 43 -10.51 -1.56 -13.88
C MET A 43 -11.82 -2.19 -13.38
N LEU A 44 -12.69 -2.65 -14.29
CA LEU A 44 -13.95 -3.29 -13.92
C LEU A 44 -13.71 -4.56 -13.09
N ILE A 45 -12.82 -5.45 -13.54
CA ILE A 45 -12.49 -6.69 -12.82
C ILE A 45 -11.83 -6.38 -11.47
N TYR A 46 -10.94 -5.38 -11.44
CA TYR A 46 -10.30 -4.95 -10.20
C TYR A 46 -11.29 -4.48 -9.14
N VAL A 47 -12.28 -3.66 -9.49
CA VAL A 47 -13.33 -3.20 -8.56
C VAL A 47 -14.15 -4.39 -8.02
N ILE A 48 -14.50 -5.34 -8.89
CA ILE A 48 -15.19 -6.59 -8.47
C ILE A 48 -14.31 -7.37 -7.48
N CYS A 49 -13.02 -7.53 -7.77
CA CYS A 49 -12.08 -8.22 -6.89
C CYS A 49 -11.90 -7.52 -5.54
N LEU A 50 -11.87 -6.19 -5.51
CA LEU A 50 -11.84 -5.43 -4.26
C LEU A 50 -13.04 -5.72 -3.36
N ILE A 51 -14.24 -5.80 -3.95
CA ILE A 51 -15.47 -6.06 -3.20
C ILE A 51 -15.50 -7.52 -2.71
N VAL A 52 -15.14 -8.47 -3.56
CA VAL A 52 -15.35 -9.90 -3.29
C VAL A 52 -14.19 -10.50 -2.48
N LEU A 53 -12.98 -10.02 -2.66
CA LEU A 53 -11.76 -10.53 -2.02
C LEU A 53 -11.18 -9.55 -0.99
N GLY A 54 -11.00 -8.30 -1.39
CA GLY A 54 -10.35 -7.28 -0.58
C GLY A 54 -11.16 -6.90 0.66
N LEU A 55 -12.46 -6.63 0.50
CA LEU A 55 -13.34 -6.25 1.61
C LEU A 55 -13.39 -7.33 2.71
N PRO A 56 -13.63 -8.62 2.43
CA PRO A 56 -13.56 -9.66 3.45
C PRO A 56 -12.21 -9.72 4.16
N ALA A 57 -11.11 -9.64 3.42
CA ALA A 57 -9.77 -9.70 4.00
C ALA A 57 -9.51 -8.51 4.95
N MET A 58 -9.89 -7.30 4.57
CA MET A 58 -9.76 -6.10 5.40
C MET A 58 -10.62 -6.18 6.66
N ILE A 59 -11.87 -6.65 6.56
CA ILE A 59 -12.75 -6.84 7.74
C ILE A 59 -12.12 -7.84 8.71
N MET A 60 -11.59 -8.96 8.22
CA MET A 60 -10.93 -9.96 9.07
C MET A 60 -9.72 -9.35 9.80
N GLU A 61 -8.88 -8.61 9.09
CA GLU A 61 -7.68 -8.04 9.67
C GLU A 61 -7.97 -6.96 10.72
N PHE A 62 -8.90 -6.05 10.46
CA PHE A 62 -9.37 -5.09 11.46
C PHE A 62 -10.01 -5.78 12.67
N SER A 63 -10.79 -6.85 12.45
CA SER A 63 -11.44 -7.59 13.54
C SER A 63 -10.43 -8.21 14.50
N VAL A 64 -9.38 -8.84 13.95
CA VAL A 64 -8.30 -9.44 14.73
C VAL A 64 -7.56 -8.37 15.54
N GLY A 65 -7.22 -7.25 14.94
CA GLY A 65 -6.57 -6.13 15.62
C GLY A 65 -7.43 -5.54 16.73
N ARG A 66 -8.72 -5.25 16.44
CA ARG A 66 -9.64 -4.65 17.40
C ARG A 66 -9.96 -5.57 18.57
N ALA A 67 -10.15 -6.85 18.32
CA ALA A 67 -10.38 -7.83 19.39
C ALA A 67 -9.15 -8.04 20.25
N ALA A 68 -7.97 -8.08 19.63
CA ALA A 68 -6.73 -8.31 20.35
C ALA A 68 -6.27 -7.12 21.19
N GLN A 69 -6.46 -5.89 20.71
CA GLN A 69 -5.93 -4.66 21.35
C GLN A 69 -4.41 -4.77 21.64
N THR A 70 -3.69 -5.40 20.71
CA THR A 70 -2.22 -5.57 20.73
C THR A 70 -1.68 -5.38 19.31
N SER A 71 -0.36 -5.31 19.17
CA SER A 71 0.24 -5.30 17.83
C SER A 71 0.09 -6.65 17.14
N PRO A 72 0.30 -6.71 15.80
CA PRO A 72 0.26 -7.95 15.04
C PRO A 72 1.16 -9.06 15.59
N LEU A 73 2.23 -8.71 16.30
CA LEU A 73 3.16 -9.67 16.90
C LEU A 73 2.47 -10.63 17.90
N TYR A 74 1.53 -10.10 18.71
CA TYR A 74 0.90 -10.87 19.77
C TYR A 74 -0.58 -11.18 19.56
N MET A 75 -1.25 -10.56 18.55
CA MET A 75 -2.69 -10.66 18.36
C MET A 75 -3.17 -12.10 18.14
N TYR A 76 -2.45 -12.87 17.33
CA TYR A 76 -2.81 -14.26 17.03
C TYR A 76 -2.68 -15.17 18.25
N ARG A 77 -1.60 -15.03 19.01
CA ARG A 77 -1.39 -15.77 20.27
C ARG A 77 -2.48 -15.44 21.29
N LYS A 78 -2.81 -14.16 21.45
CA LYS A 78 -3.82 -13.70 22.41
C LYS A 78 -5.20 -14.27 22.09
N LEU A 79 -5.65 -14.15 20.84
CA LEU A 79 -6.99 -14.60 20.44
C LEU A 79 -7.15 -16.11 20.33
N SER A 80 -6.08 -16.84 20.04
CA SER A 80 -6.07 -18.30 20.04
C SER A 80 -6.00 -18.90 21.46
N GLY A 81 -5.79 -18.07 22.49
CA GLY A 81 -5.56 -18.55 23.86
C GLY A 81 -4.23 -19.33 23.99
N GLY A 82 -3.24 -19.01 23.19
CA GLY A 82 -1.94 -19.69 23.16
C GLY A 82 -1.93 -21.04 22.45
N ARG A 83 -3.04 -21.46 21.86
CA ARG A 83 -3.15 -22.73 21.15
C ARG A 83 -2.43 -22.67 19.78
N GLY A 84 -1.77 -23.76 19.41
CA GLY A 84 -1.07 -23.87 18.14
C GLY A 84 0.18 -22.98 18.04
N LYS A 85 0.73 -22.89 16.82
CA LYS A 85 1.94 -22.10 16.52
C LYS A 85 1.62 -20.71 15.92
N TRP A 86 0.45 -20.14 16.23
CA TRP A 86 -0.01 -18.86 15.67
C TRP A 86 0.90 -17.67 16.01
N ASN A 87 1.65 -17.75 17.10
CA ASN A 87 2.67 -16.76 17.46
C ASN A 87 3.77 -16.62 16.41
N LEU A 88 4.10 -17.68 15.65
CA LEU A 88 5.08 -17.60 14.56
C LEU A 88 4.63 -16.66 13.47
N TRP A 89 3.32 -16.63 13.18
CA TRP A 89 2.80 -15.71 12.18
C TRP A 89 2.96 -14.23 12.58
N GLY A 90 2.84 -13.92 13.86
CA GLY A 90 3.14 -12.58 14.38
C GLY A 90 4.58 -12.13 14.09
N ILE A 91 5.54 -13.04 14.22
CA ILE A 91 6.95 -12.77 13.87
C ILE A 91 7.08 -12.53 12.35
N VAL A 92 6.41 -13.34 11.52
CA VAL A 92 6.41 -13.15 10.06
C VAL A 92 5.79 -11.81 9.67
N CYS A 93 4.75 -11.34 10.38
CA CYS A 93 4.20 -10.00 10.18
C CYS A 93 5.25 -8.90 10.45
N LEU A 94 6.07 -9.03 11.50
CA LEU A 94 7.15 -8.08 11.78
C LEU A 94 8.20 -8.10 10.66
N ILE A 95 8.66 -9.28 10.26
CA ILE A 95 9.64 -9.43 9.15
C ILE A 95 9.07 -8.85 7.85
N GLY A 96 7.80 -9.12 7.54
CA GLY A 96 7.13 -8.61 6.34
C GLY A 96 7.05 -7.08 6.30
N ASN A 97 6.73 -6.43 7.41
CA ASN A 97 6.71 -4.98 7.49
C ASN A 97 8.12 -4.37 7.37
N ILE A 98 9.13 -5.00 7.97
CA ILE A 98 10.53 -4.58 7.83
C ILE A 98 11.01 -4.77 6.37
N ALA A 99 10.68 -5.89 5.74
CA ALA A 99 10.99 -6.14 4.33
C ALA A 99 10.28 -5.15 3.39
N LEU A 100 9.02 -4.80 3.68
CA LEU A 100 8.29 -3.79 2.91
C LEU A 100 9.00 -2.44 2.97
N ILE A 101 9.38 -1.98 4.17
CA ILE A 101 10.04 -0.67 4.30
C ILE A 101 11.43 -0.66 3.66
N ALA A 102 12.11 -1.81 3.56
CA ALA A 102 13.43 -1.92 2.96
C ALA A 102 13.48 -1.48 1.49
N PHE A 103 12.39 -1.62 0.74
CA PHE A 103 12.32 -1.10 -0.64
C PHE A 103 11.38 0.11 -0.77
N TYR A 104 10.27 0.12 -0.05
CA TYR A 104 9.26 1.16 -0.21
C TYR A 104 9.76 2.55 0.24
N ALA A 105 10.62 2.62 1.27
CA ALA A 105 11.23 3.88 1.70
C ALA A 105 12.21 4.44 0.64
N VAL A 106 12.89 3.58 -0.10
CA VAL A 106 13.78 3.99 -1.20
C VAL A 106 12.97 4.59 -2.35
N VAL A 107 11.90 3.90 -2.77
CA VAL A 107 10.98 4.40 -3.81
C VAL A 107 10.35 5.73 -3.38
N SER A 108 9.95 5.85 -2.11
CA SER A 108 9.43 7.11 -1.56
C SER A 108 10.48 8.23 -1.60
N GLY A 109 11.75 7.90 -1.37
CA GLY A 109 12.89 8.80 -1.53
C GLY A 109 13.05 9.29 -2.98
N TRP A 110 12.88 8.41 -3.97
CA TRP A 110 12.90 8.80 -5.39
C TRP A 110 11.77 9.78 -5.74
N ILE A 111 10.57 9.55 -5.25
CA ILE A 111 9.44 10.47 -5.43
C ILE A 111 9.75 11.84 -4.82
N LEU A 112 10.32 11.86 -3.60
CA LEU A 112 10.74 13.08 -2.94
C LEU A 112 11.84 13.81 -3.72
N TYR A 113 12.80 13.09 -4.31
CA TYR A 113 13.83 13.67 -5.17
C TYR A 113 13.19 14.36 -6.39
N TYR A 114 12.26 13.71 -7.09
CA TYR A 114 11.56 14.27 -8.23
C TYR A 114 10.75 15.51 -7.83
N PHE A 115 10.05 15.47 -6.72
CA PHE A 115 9.36 16.65 -6.19
C PHE A 115 10.32 17.84 -6.01
N VAL A 116 11.47 17.63 -5.37
CA VAL A 116 12.47 18.69 -5.18
C VAL A 116 13.01 19.22 -6.51
N LYS A 117 13.28 18.34 -7.48
CA LYS A 117 13.76 18.73 -8.81
C LYS A 117 12.76 19.61 -9.57
N PHE A 118 11.48 19.24 -9.59
CA PHE A 118 10.44 20.05 -10.20
C PHE A 118 10.23 21.38 -9.45
N LEU A 119 10.18 21.36 -8.12
CA LEU A 119 10.03 22.53 -7.27
C LEU A 119 11.15 23.56 -7.51
N THR A 120 12.38 23.10 -7.61
CA THR A 120 13.57 23.97 -7.81
C THR A 120 13.79 24.36 -9.26
N GLY A 121 13.02 23.82 -10.21
CA GLY A 121 13.18 24.08 -11.65
C GLY A 121 14.38 23.38 -12.29
N GLN A 122 14.90 22.33 -11.65
CA GLN A 122 16.00 21.50 -12.16
C GLN A 122 15.46 20.23 -12.83
N ASN A 123 14.32 20.31 -13.48
CA ASN A 123 13.56 19.17 -14.01
C ASN A 123 13.97 18.75 -15.44
N GLN A 124 14.92 19.43 -16.07
CA GLN A 124 15.38 19.14 -17.44
C GLN A 124 16.65 18.25 -17.50
N ASP A 125 17.50 18.30 -16.47
CA ASP A 125 18.86 17.76 -16.53
C ASP A 125 19.06 16.47 -15.73
N PHE A 126 18.00 15.67 -15.54
CA PHE A 126 18.12 14.40 -14.81
C PHE A 126 17.23 13.30 -15.43
N GLY A 127 17.65 12.05 -15.28
CA GLY A 127 16.91 10.87 -15.72
C GLY A 127 16.83 9.85 -14.60
N PHE A 128 15.87 8.95 -14.67
CA PHE A 128 15.64 7.92 -13.67
C PHE A 128 16.85 6.99 -13.50
N GLU A 129 17.41 6.52 -14.61
CA GLU A 129 18.59 5.64 -14.59
C GLU A 129 19.80 6.30 -13.92
N LYS A 130 20.08 7.56 -14.24
CA LYS A 130 21.16 8.31 -13.60
C LYS A 130 20.92 8.50 -12.10
N MET A 131 19.66 8.72 -11.69
CA MET A 131 19.29 8.88 -10.29
C MET A 131 19.52 7.58 -9.52
N ILE A 132 18.98 6.44 -9.99
CA ILE A 132 19.09 5.17 -9.26
C ILE A 132 20.53 4.64 -9.18
N THR A 133 21.37 4.99 -10.14
CA THR A 133 22.80 4.63 -10.15
C THR A 133 23.68 5.58 -9.36
N THR A 134 23.15 6.69 -8.82
CA THR A 134 23.89 7.66 -8.00
C THR A 134 23.72 7.37 -6.50
N PRO A 135 24.73 6.75 -5.81
CA PRO A 135 24.61 6.33 -4.41
C PRO A 135 24.25 7.47 -3.45
N SER A 136 24.88 8.63 -3.61
CA SER A 136 24.64 9.78 -2.72
C SER A 136 23.21 10.27 -2.76
N VAL A 137 22.56 10.29 -3.94
CA VAL A 137 21.17 10.68 -4.09
C VAL A 137 20.27 9.66 -3.39
N ASN A 138 20.43 8.37 -3.68
CA ASN A 138 19.62 7.32 -3.08
C ASN A 138 19.71 7.31 -1.55
N VAL A 139 20.91 7.35 -1.00
CA VAL A 139 21.13 7.32 0.46
C VAL A 139 20.58 8.59 1.12
N THR A 140 20.80 9.77 0.52
CA THR A 140 20.32 11.02 1.10
C THR A 140 18.79 11.06 1.16
N TYR A 141 18.10 10.75 0.06
CA TYR A 141 16.64 10.82 0.02
C TYR A 141 15.97 9.69 0.80
N LEU A 142 16.58 8.50 0.88
CA LEU A 142 16.18 7.45 1.83
C LEU A 142 16.27 7.95 3.27
N LEU A 143 17.41 8.55 3.66
CA LEU A 143 17.59 9.09 5.01
C LEU A 143 16.56 10.16 5.34
N VAL A 144 16.35 11.12 4.43
CA VAL A 144 15.37 12.20 4.62
C VAL A 144 13.95 11.63 4.78
N THR A 145 13.57 10.66 3.95
CA THR A 145 12.25 10.00 4.03
C THR A 145 12.03 9.33 5.39
N LEU A 146 12.99 8.53 5.84
CA LEU A 146 12.88 7.85 7.14
C LEU A 146 12.97 8.83 8.32
N LEU A 147 13.80 9.87 8.24
CA LEU A 147 13.84 10.91 9.27
C LEU A 147 12.48 11.62 9.41
N ILE A 148 11.87 12.04 8.31
CA ILE A 148 10.53 12.64 8.34
C ILE A 148 9.54 11.69 9.01
N ALA A 149 9.53 10.42 8.60
CA ALA A 149 8.61 9.42 9.14
C ALA A 149 8.80 9.22 10.65
N PHE A 150 10.02 8.95 11.12
CA PHE A 150 10.26 8.65 12.53
C PHE A 150 10.21 9.89 13.43
N VAL A 151 10.49 11.09 12.91
CA VAL A 151 10.21 12.35 13.63
C VAL A 151 8.71 12.50 13.87
N ILE A 152 7.87 12.29 12.85
CA ILE A 152 6.41 12.34 13.00
C ILE A 152 5.93 11.27 14.00
N LEU A 153 6.45 10.06 13.92
CA LEU A 153 6.10 8.95 14.80
C LEU A 153 6.62 9.14 16.24
N SER A 154 7.62 9.98 16.48
CA SER A 154 8.11 10.25 17.83
C SER A 154 7.09 11.02 18.69
N PHE A 155 6.16 11.72 18.06
CA PHE A 155 5.00 12.31 18.76
C PHE A 155 4.00 11.21 19.14
N ASN A 156 3.00 11.55 19.96
CA ASN A 156 1.93 10.61 20.32
C ASN A 156 1.04 10.28 19.11
N LEU A 157 0.28 9.19 19.20
CA LEU A 157 -0.57 8.69 18.11
C LEU A 157 -1.53 9.78 17.57
N GLN A 158 -2.22 10.50 18.45
CA GLN A 158 -3.22 11.51 18.06
C GLN A 158 -2.59 12.81 17.54
N GLY A 159 -1.57 13.32 18.21
CA GLY A 159 -0.93 14.59 17.86
C GLY A 159 0.07 14.49 16.70
N GLY A 160 0.68 13.32 16.52
CA GLY A 160 1.61 13.04 15.42
C GLY A 160 0.90 12.36 14.25
N LEU A 161 0.86 11.04 14.29
CA LEU A 161 0.42 10.21 13.17
C LEU A 161 -1.00 10.54 12.67
N GLU A 162 -2.01 10.55 13.55
CA GLU A 162 -3.40 10.81 13.15
C GLU A 162 -3.58 12.20 12.57
N ARG A 163 -3.03 13.22 13.25
CA ARG A 163 -3.19 14.61 12.84
C ARG A 163 -2.53 14.88 11.49
N ILE A 164 -1.28 14.44 11.33
CA ILE A 164 -0.50 14.70 10.11
C ILE A 164 -1.11 13.93 8.95
N THR A 165 -1.48 12.66 9.13
CA THR A 165 -2.10 11.88 8.06
C THR A 165 -3.44 12.47 7.61
N LYS A 166 -4.26 13.00 8.51
CA LYS A 166 -5.49 13.69 8.11
C LYS A 166 -5.22 14.88 7.18
N TYR A 167 -4.24 15.73 7.50
CA TYR A 167 -3.90 16.86 6.64
C TYR A 167 -3.29 16.41 5.31
N MET A 168 -2.38 15.43 5.34
CA MET A 168 -1.76 14.88 4.13
C MET A 168 -2.82 14.28 3.19
N MET A 169 -3.73 13.46 3.71
CA MET A 169 -4.78 12.83 2.91
C MET A 169 -5.79 13.84 2.35
N SER A 170 -6.14 14.86 3.14
CA SER A 170 -7.01 15.94 2.64
C SER A 170 -6.32 16.74 1.53
N ALA A 171 -5.05 17.11 1.70
CA ALA A 171 -4.27 17.80 0.68
C ALA A 171 -4.08 16.93 -0.58
N LEU A 172 -3.82 15.62 -0.40
CA LEU A 172 -3.72 14.65 -1.49
C LEU A 172 -4.99 14.66 -2.36
N ILE A 173 -6.17 14.57 -1.75
CA ILE A 173 -7.44 14.57 -2.49
C ILE A 173 -7.63 15.89 -3.26
N VAL A 174 -7.34 17.02 -2.63
CA VAL A 174 -7.44 18.35 -3.30
C VAL A 174 -6.48 18.43 -4.49
N LEU A 175 -5.21 18.03 -4.31
CA LEU A 175 -4.21 18.04 -5.38
C LEU A 175 -4.62 17.14 -6.55
N MET A 176 -5.13 15.94 -6.26
CA MET A 176 -5.65 15.04 -7.28
C MET A 176 -6.80 15.64 -8.08
N LEU A 177 -7.76 16.28 -7.43
CA LEU A 177 -8.89 16.93 -8.10
C LEU A 177 -8.41 18.06 -9.02
N VAL A 178 -7.46 18.89 -8.57
CA VAL A 178 -6.86 19.95 -9.39
C VAL A 178 -6.16 19.36 -10.63
N LEU A 179 -5.35 18.31 -10.44
CA LEU A 179 -4.66 17.63 -11.54
C LEU A 179 -5.64 16.95 -12.51
N ALA A 180 -6.69 16.31 -12.00
CA ALA A 180 -7.72 15.68 -12.83
C ALA A 180 -8.49 16.72 -13.68
N VAL A 181 -8.86 17.86 -13.09
CA VAL A 181 -9.51 18.96 -13.83
C VAL A 181 -8.59 19.46 -14.95
N HIS A 182 -7.31 19.65 -14.66
CA HIS A 182 -6.33 20.01 -15.70
C HIS A 182 -6.23 18.94 -16.79
N SER A 183 -6.26 17.66 -16.43
CA SER A 183 -6.15 16.55 -17.38
C SER A 183 -7.27 16.54 -18.42
N PHE A 184 -8.49 16.99 -18.07
CA PHE A 184 -9.60 17.14 -19.02
C PHE A 184 -9.37 18.22 -20.08
N THR A 185 -8.44 19.14 -19.87
CA THR A 185 -8.11 20.21 -20.83
C THR A 185 -7.08 19.78 -21.88
N LEU A 186 -6.48 18.60 -21.71
CA LEU A 186 -5.45 18.09 -22.61
C LEU A 186 -6.06 17.59 -23.94
N PRO A 187 -5.38 17.78 -25.09
CA PRO A 187 -5.88 17.34 -26.39
C PRO A 187 -6.22 15.86 -26.49
N GLY A 188 -5.41 14.98 -25.89
CA GLY A 188 -5.62 13.53 -25.85
C GLY A 188 -6.60 13.04 -24.78
N ALA A 189 -7.30 13.96 -24.07
CA ALA A 189 -8.18 13.57 -22.97
C ALA A 189 -9.29 12.60 -23.39
N GLY A 190 -9.92 12.84 -24.54
CA GLY A 190 -11.02 12.00 -25.03
C GLY A 190 -10.59 10.55 -25.26
N GLU A 191 -9.45 10.34 -25.95
CA GLU A 191 -8.92 9.02 -26.26
C GLU A 191 -8.41 8.30 -25.00
N GLY A 192 -7.64 9.02 -24.16
CA GLY A 192 -7.11 8.48 -22.91
C GLY A 192 -8.21 8.05 -21.95
N LEU A 193 -9.24 8.85 -21.77
CA LEU A 193 -10.39 8.51 -20.92
C LEU A 193 -11.24 7.39 -21.51
N SER A 194 -11.44 7.35 -22.84
CA SER A 194 -12.13 6.26 -23.49
C SER A 194 -11.42 4.92 -23.27
N PHE A 195 -10.10 4.89 -23.47
CA PHE A 195 -9.29 3.72 -23.19
C PHE A 195 -9.40 3.26 -21.72
N TYR A 196 -9.34 4.20 -20.80
CA TYR A 196 -9.27 3.92 -19.37
C TYR A 196 -10.62 3.55 -18.73
N LEU A 197 -11.71 4.20 -19.15
CA LEU A 197 -13.01 4.05 -18.48
C LEU A 197 -13.97 3.10 -19.21
N ILE A 198 -13.81 2.89 -20.52
CA ILE A 198 -14.73 2.05 -21.30
C ILE A 198 -14.23 0.60 -21.31
N PRO A 199 -14.97 -0.34 -20.72
CA PRO A 199 -14.57 -1.74 -20.73
C PRO A 199 -14.84 -2.38 -22.09
N HIS A 200 -13.84 -3.07 -22.62
CA HIS A 200 -13.95 -3.90 -23.82
C HIS A 200 -13.92 -5.37 -23.40
N PHE A 201 -15.06 -6.02 -23.30
CA PHE A 201 -15.20 -7.38 -22.79
C PHE A 201 -14.35 -8.41 -23.54
N SER A 202 -14.08 -8.19 -24.84
CA SER A 202 -13.20 -9.03 -25.64
C SER A 202 -11.74 -9.05 -25.18
N LYS A 203 -11.33 -8.06 -24.38
CA LYS A 203 -9.97 -7.96 -23.80
C LYS A 203 -9.84 -8.63 -22.44
N ILE A 204 -10.93 -9.18 -21.88
CA ILE A 204 -10.89 -9.89 -20.58
C ILE A 204 -10.35 -11.30 -20.80
N THR A 205 -9.09 -11.47 -20.47
CA THR A 205 -8.39 -12.77 -20.49
C THR A 205 -8.16 -13.30 -19.09
N GLY A 206 -7.73 -14.55 -18.95
CA GLY A 206 -7.36 -15.11 -17.65
C GLY A 206 -6.23 -14.33 -16.95
N SER A 207 -5.27 -13.81 -17.72
CA SER A 207 -4.18 -12.99 -17.18
C SER A 207 -4.67 -11.63 -16.64
N VAL A 208 -5.64 -11.00 -17.32
CA VAL A 208 -6.28 -9.76 -16.84
C VAL A 208 -6.98 -10.00 -15.50
N VAL A 209 -7.72 -11.09 -15.38
CA VAL A 209 -8.41 -11.45 -14.11
C VAL A 209 -7.39 -11.68 -12.99
N VAL A 210 -6.34 -12.48 -13.22
CA VAL A 210 -5.31 -12.74 -12.21
C VAL A 210 -4.57 -11.47 -11.84
N GLY A 211 -4.21 -10.62 -12.80
CA GLY A 211 -3.60 -9.32 -12.55
C GLY A 211 -4.47 -8.42 -11.67
N ALA A 212 -5.77 -8.34 -11.98
CA ALA A 212 -6.72 -7.55 -11.20
C ALA A 212 -6.91 -8.09 -9.76
N MET A 213 -6.97 -9.42 -9.60
CA MET A 213 -7.02 -10.07 -8.29
C MET A 213 -5.77 -9.76 -7.47
N THR A 214 -4.59 -9.89 -8.08
CA THR A 214 -3.29 -9.58 -7.42
C THR A 214 -3.24 -8.11 -6.98
N GLN A 215 -3.64 -7.20 -7.85
CA GLN A 215 -3.67 -5.76 -7.53
C GLN A 215 -4.65 -5.44 -6.41
N ALA A 216 -5.81 -6.10 -6.35
CA ALA A 216 -6.80 -5.89 -5.31
C ALA A 216 -6.29 -6.27 -3.90
N PHE A 217 -5.44 -7.28 -3.79
CA PHE A 217 -4.79 -7.62 -2.53
C PHE A 217 -3.65 -6.67 -2.19
N PHE A 218 -2.83 -6.34 -3.19
CA PHE A 218 -1.68 -5.48 -2.99
C PHE A 218 -2.08 -4.08 -2.50
N THR A 219 -3.10 -3.48 -3.12
CA THR A 219 -3.52 -2.11 -2.81
C THR A 219 -4.00 -1.95 -1.36
N LEU A 220 -4.64 -2.97 -0.79
CA LEU A 220 -5.20 -2.90 0.55
C LEU A 220 -4.20 -3.20 1.67
N SER A 221 -2.96 -3.59 1.34
CA SER A 221 -1.91 -3.91 2.30
C SER A 221 -2.32 -4.92 3.39
N VAL A 222 -3.20 -5.89 3.03
CA VAL A 222 -3.72 -6.92 3.94
C VAL A 222 -2.84 -8.17 3.94
N GLY A 223 -2.90 -8.95 5.02
CA GLY A 223 -2.22 -10.24 5.15
C GLY A 223 -0.98 -10.22 6.05
N MET A 224 -0.42 -9.05 6.37
CA MET A 224 0.76 -8.96 7.26
C MET A 224 0.55 -8.03 8.47
N GLY A 225 -0.70 -7.82 8.88
CA GLY A 225 -1.04 -7.04 10.06
C GLY A 225 -1.05 -5.52 9.84
N GLY A 226 -0.91 -5.04 8.62
CA GLY A 226 -0.92 -3.61 8.29
C GLY A 226 -2.20 -2.93 8.73
N MET A 227 -3.34 -3.50 8.44
CA MET A 227 -4.64 -2.98 8.86
C MET A 227 -4.98 -3.36 10.32
N ALA A 228 -4.44 -4.47 10.84
CA ALA A 228 -4.70 -4.90 12.22
C ALA A 228 -4.20 -3.91 13.26
N ILE A 229 -3.06 -3.25 13.04
CA ILE A 229 -2.55 -2.24 13.97
C ILE A 229 -3.56 -1.10 14.14
N PHE A 230 -4.14 -0.61 13.04
CA PHE A 230 -5.15 0.45 13.08
C PHE A 230 -6.45 -0.06 13.71
N GLY A 231 -6.85 -1.30 13.42
CA GLY A 231 -7.95 -1.97 14.12
C GLY A 231 -7.76 -1.97 15.64
N SER A 232 -6.52 -2.18 16.12
CA SER A 232 -6.21 -2.17 17.56
C SER A 232 -6.36 -0.81 18.24
N TYR A 233 -6.42 0.27 17.47
CA TYR A 233 -6.59 1.64 17.98
C TYR A 233 -8.06 2.12 17.98
N VAL A 234 -8.99 1.28 17.52
CA VAL A 234 -10.40 1.63 17.35
C VAL A 234 -11.29 0.99 18.41
N GLY A 235 -12.28 1.75 18.88
CA GLY A 235 -13.34 1.26 19.77
C GLY A 235 -14.40 0.42 19.07
N LYS A 236 -15.40 -0.02 19.87
CA LYS A 236 -16.50 -0.87 19.39
C LYS A 236 -17.77 -0.09 19.02
N ASP A 237 -17.67 1.22 18.79
CA ASP A 237 -18.82 2.09 18.52
C ASP A 237 -19.44 1.84 17.13
N ARG A 238 -18.62 1.35 16.19
CA ARG A 238 -19.00 1.10 14.81
C ARG A 238 -18.63 -0.32 14.35
N SER A 239 -19.48 -0.88 13.47
CA SER A 239 -19.18 -2.15 12.82
C SER A 239 -18.07 -1.98 11.79
N LEU A 240 -17.21 -3.00 11.67
CA LEU A 240 -16.03 -2.92 10.82
C LEU A 240 -16.35 -3.01 9.33
N MET A 241 -17.47 -3.61 8.95
CA MET A 241 -17.87 -3.69 7.53
C MET A 241 -18.08 -2.29 6.94
N GLY A 242 -18.81 -1.41 7.64
CA GLY A 242 -19.04 -0.04 7.16
C GLY A 242 -17.74 0.76 7.07
N GLU A 243 -16.86 0.63 8.05
CA GLU A 243 -15.56 1.33 8.05
C GLU A 243 -14.65 0.83 6.91
N SER A 244 -14.60 -0.49 6.70
CA SER A 244 -13.82 -1.08 5.58
C SER A 244 -14.33 -0.62 4.21
N ILE A 245 -15.65 -0.51 4.02
CA ILE A 245 -16.23 0.02 2.78
C ILE A 245 -15.79 1.46 2.53
N HIS A 246 -15.80 2.34 3.55
CA HIS A 246 -15.33 3.72 3.37
C HIS A 246 -13.85 3.80 2.96
N ILE A 247 -13.02 2.94 3.56
CA ILE A 247 -11.59 2.89 3.23
C ILE A 247 -11.40 2.41 1.79
N ILE A 248 -12.09 1.35 1.37
CA ILE A 248 -12.01 0.81 0.00
C ILE A 248 -12.53 1.82 -1.02
N ILE A 249 -13.60 2.56 -0.71
CA ILE A 249 -14.09 3.63 -1.60
C ILE A 249 -13.03 4.72 -1.78
N LEU A 250 -12.38 5.15 -0.71
CA LEU A 250 -11.30 6.14 -0.80
C LEU A 250 -10.10 5.62 -1.59
N ASP A 251 -9.69 4.38 -1.32
CA ASP A 251 -8.59 3.71 -2.04
C ASP A 251 -8.89 3.61 -3.54
N THR A 252 -10.08 3.13 -3.90
CA THR A 252 -10.53 3.02 -5.28
C THR A 252 -10.65 4.38 -5.97
N LEU A 253 -11.18 5.38 -5.27
CA LEU A 253 -11.31 6.74 -5.79
C LEU A 253 -9.94 7.30 -6.18
N VAL A 254 -8.93 7.14 -5.31
CA VAL A 254 -7.57 7.59 -5.60
C VAL A 254 -6.98 6.85 -6.81
N ALA A 255 -7.14 5.52 -6.89
CA ALA A 255 -6.67 4.74 -8.02
C ALA A 255 -7.34 5.17 -9.34
N VAL A 256 -8.65 5.40 -9.32
CA VAL A 256 -9.41 5.84 -10.51
C VAL A 256 -8.98 7.25 -10.93
N ILE A 257 -8.88 8.19 -10.00
CA ILE A 257 -8.46 9.56 -10.34
C ILE A 257 -7.00 9.60 -10.82
N ALA A 258 -6.11 8.76 -10.27
CA ALA A 258 -4.74 8.65 -10.76
C ALA A 258 -4.69 8.26 -12.25
N GLY A 259 -5.52 7.31 -12.68
CA GLY A 259 -5.65 6.98 -14.10
C GLY A 259 -6.23 8.14 -14.93
N ILE A 260 -7.22 8.87 -14.42
CA ILE A 260 -7.76 10.07 -15.07
C ILE A 260 -6.67 11.15 -15.27
N ILE A 261 -5.68 11.23 -14.39
CA ILE A 261 -4.54 12.15 -14.54
C ILE A 261 -3.55 11.62 -15.58
N ILE A 262 -3.21 10.33 -15.51
CA ILE A 262 -2.09 9.74 -16.26
C ILE A 262 -2.46 9.45 -17.71
N PHE A 263 -3.60 8.80 -17.99
CA PHE A 263 -3.94 8.36 -19.35
C PHE A 263 -4.13 9.52 -20.34
N PRO A 264 -4.90 10.59 -20.05
CA PRO A 264 -4.97 11.74 -20.94
C PRO A 264 -3.62 12.37 -21.23
N ALA A 265 -2.74 12.42 -20.25
CA ALA A 265 -1.39 12.95 -20.41
C ALA A 265 -0.55 12.06 -21.34
N CYS A 266 -0.55 10.74 -21.13
CA CYS A 266 0.16 9.80 -22.00
C CYS A 266 -0.33 9.88 -23.47
N PHE A 267 -1.64 9.90 -23.69
CA PHE A 267 -2.23 10.00 -25.04
C PHE A 267 -1.99 11.35 -25.71
N THR A 268 -1.86 12.43 -24.94
CA THR A 268 -1.55 13.77 -25.48
C THR A 268 -0.10 13.85 -25.99
N TYR A 269 0.82 13.20 -25.31
CA TYR A 269 2.26 13.29 -25.60
C TYR A 269 2.82 12.03 -26.28
N ASP A 270 1.93 11.12 -26.73
CA ASP A 270 2.26 9.86 -27.43
C ASP A 270 3.30 9.02 -26.69
N VAL A 271 3.08 8.85 -25.37
CA VAL A 271 3.97 8.09 -24.51
C VAL A 271 3.32 6.77 -24.09
N GLU A 272 4.08 5.69 -24.14
CA GLU A 272 3.57 4.36 -23.79
C GLU A 272 3.15 4.26 -22.33
N VAL A 273 1.93 3.78 -22.09
CA VAL A 273 1.35 3.54 -20.77
C VAL A 273 1.82 2.22 -20.13
N THR A 274 2.72 1.50 -20.78
CA THR A 274 3.15 0.14 -20.40
C THR A 274 4.50 0.06 -19.71
N ALA A 275 5.13 1.20 -19.45
CA ALA A 275 6.56 1.29 -19.08
C ALA A 275 6.92 0.99 -17.61
N GLY A 276 6.16 0.20 -16.86
CA GLY A 276 6.54 -0.23 -15.50
C GLY A 276 6.85 0.94 -14.53
N PRO A 277 7.91 0.84 -13.69
CA PRO A 277 8.36 1.93 -12.81
C PRO A 277 8.72 3.22 -13.55
N SER A 278 9.27 3.10 -14.75
CA SER A 278 9.61 4.25 -15.59
C SER A 278 8.40 5.08 -16.00
N LEU A 279 7.17 4.53 -15.94
CA LEU A 279 5.95 5.30 -16.18
C LEU A 279 5.87 6.57 -15.31
N LEU A 280 6.22 6.50 -14.05
CA LEU A 280 6.22 7.68 -13.18
C LEU A 280 7.44 8.57 -13.39
N PHE A 281 8.60 7.95 -13.43
CA PHE A 281 9.85 8.68 -13.30
C PHE A 281 10.39 9.19 -14.65
N ASP A 282 10.19 8.43 -15.72
CA ASP A 282 10.60 8.87 -17.06
C ASP A 282 9.42 9.44 -17.86
N THR A 283 8.32 8.67 -17.98
CA THR A 283 7.16 9.05 -18.79
C THR A 283 6.51 10.32 -18.28
N MET A 284 6.07 10.34 -17.01
CA MET A 284 5.38 11.52 -16.47
C MET A 284 6.31 12.73 -16.33
N ALA A 285 7.60 12.53 -16.02
CA ALA A 285 8.56 13.64 -16.05
C ALA A 285 8.72 14.22 -17.45
N THR A 286 8.81 13.38 -18.49
CA THR A 286 8.86 13.81 -19.89
C THR A 286 7.60 14.56 -20.29
N VAL A 287 6.41 14.06 -19.92
CA VAL A 287 5.14 14.74 -20.14
C VAL A 287 5.16 16.15 -19.57
N PHE A 288 5.51 16.29 -18.29
CA PHE A 288 5.56 17.61 -17.66
C PHE A 288 6.66 18.50 -18.24
N ASN A 289 7.78 17.97 -18.67
CA ASN A 289 8.84 18.75 -19.30
C ASN A 289 8.44 19.32 -20.66
N ASN A 290 7.51 18.69 -21.38
CA ASN A 290 6.99 19.14 -22.66
C ASN A 290 5.69 19.95 -22.54
N MET A 291 5.10 20.05 -21.34
CA MET A 291 3.83 20.72 -21.08
C MET A 291 4.02 22.21 -20.78
N ALA A 292 3.13 23.06 -21.27
CA ALA A 292 3.09 24.47 -20.85
C ALA A 292 2.86 24.60 -19.36
N GLY A 293 3.75 25.30 -18.65
CA GLY A 293 3.71 25.38 -17.18
C GLY A 293 4.06 24.06 -16.46
N GLY A 294 4.63 23.10 -17.15
CA GLY A 294 4.86 21.75 -16.69
C GLY A 294 5.71 21.64 -15.43
N ARG A 295 6.61 22.60 -15.17
CA ARG A 295 7.32 22.69 -13.89
C ARG A 295 6.33 22.69 -12.71
N TRP A 296 5.29 23.50 -12.76
CA TRP A 296 4.31 23.61 -11.68
C TRP A 296 3.37 22.41 -11.62
N TRP A 297 2.91 21.94 -12.78
CA TRP A 297 2.08 20.73 -12.84
C TRP A 297 2.85 19.49 -12.35
N GLY A 298 4.10 19.34 -12.74
CA GLY A 298 4.98 18.29 -12.23
C GLY A 298 5.23 18.44 -10.72
N THR A 299 5.44 19.67 -10.21
CA THR A 299 5.57 19.91 -8.78
C THR A 299 4.33 19.45 -8.02
N LEU A 300 3.13 19.81 -8.48
CA LEU A 300 1.87 19.39 -7.84
C LEU A 300 1.67 17.87 -7.91
N PHE A 301 2.01 17.26 -9.04
CA PHE A 301 1.91 15.81 -9.23
C PHE A 301 2.87 15.06 -8.27
N PHE A 302 4.15 15.43 -8.24
CA PHE A 302 5.09 14.78 -7.35
C PHE A 302 4.84 15.10 -5.88
N LEU A 303 4.28 16.26 -5.53
CA LEU A 303 3.82 16.56 -4.18
C LEU A 303 2.67 15.63 -3.76
N PHE A 304 1.70 15.43 -4.64
CA PHE A 304 0.64 14.45 -4.44
C PHE A 304 1.22 13.05 -4.22
N MET A 305 2.19 12.64 -5.03
CA MET A 305 2.88 11.36 -4.91
C MET A 305 3.65 11.23 -3.58
N VAL A 306 4.31 12.30 -3.13
CA VAL A 306 4.99 12.34 -1.81
C VAL A 306 3.98 12.07 -0.69
N PHE A 307 2.81 12.69 -0.73
CA PHE A 307 1.80 12.45 0.29
C PHE A 307 1.27 11.02 0.28
N ALA A 308 1.02 10.46 -0.90
CA ALA A 308 0.61 9.06 -1.06
C ALA A 308 1.68 8.09 -0.54
N ALA A 309 2.94 8.26 -0.91
CA ALA A 309 4.03 7.41 -0.47
C ALA A 309 4.29 7.54 1.03
N MET A 310 4.35 8.77 1.55
CA MET A 310 4.62 9.02 2.98
C MET A 310 3.52 8.52 3.90
N SER A 311 2.25 8.55 3.50
CA SER A 311 1.16 8.00 4.32
C SER A 311 1.31 6.49 4.53
N THR A 312 1.73 5.75 3.51
CA THR A 312 2.05 4.32 3.62
C THR A 312 3.32 4.08 4.46
N VAL A 313 4.39 4.86 4.23
CA VAL A 313 5.62 4.78 5.04
C VAL A 313 5.31 4.97 6.53
N LEU A 314 4.52 5.99 6.87
CA LEU A 314 4.11 6.25 8.25
C LEU A 314 3.32 5.08 8.85
N GLY A 315 2.38 4.51 8.10
CA GLY A 315 1.57 3.37 8.54
C GLY A 315 2.42 2.12 8.81
N VAL A 316 3.33 1.79 7.90
CA VAL A 316 4.22 0.62 8.03
C VAL A 316 5.24 0.83 9.16
N CYS A 317 5.83 2.01 9.25
CA CYS A 317 6.77 2.34 10.34
C CYS A 317 6.09 2.33 11.72
N GLU A 318 4.83 2.81 11.83
CA GLU A 318 4.05 2.69 13.07
C GLU A 318 3.81 1.23 13.44
N ASN A 319 3.51 0.37 12.45
CA ASN A 319 3.32 -1.05 12.69
C ASN A 319 4.59 -1.71 13.24
N ILE A 320 5.75 -1.42 12.63
CA ILE A 320 7.07 -1.89 13.12
C ILE A 320 7.33 -1.35 14.53
N LEU A 321 7.15 -0.05 14.74
CA LEU A 321 7.38 0.60 16.02
C LEU A 321 6.52 0.01 17.13
N ALA A 322 5.23 -0.22 16.87
CA ALA A 322 4.32 -0.82 17.83
C ALA A 322 4.73 -2.24 18.22
N MET A 323 5.12 -3.08 17.24
CA MET A 323 5.60 -4.44 17.49
C MET A 323 6.91 -4.45 18.27
N VAL A 324 7.87 -3.61 17.92
CA VAL A 324 9.17 -3.52 18.62
C VAL A 324 8.98 -2.98 20.03
N ARG A 325 8.14 -1.96 20.26
CA ARG A 325 7.85 -1.45 21.61
C ARG A 325 7.19 -2.49 22.51
N GLU A 326 6.24 -3.27 21.98
CA GLU A 326 5.64 -4.35 22.76
C GLU A 326 6.63 -5.49 23.10
N LEU A 327 7.61 -5.74 22.22
CA LEU A 327 8.65 -6.75 22.43
C LEU A 327 9.69 -6.30 23.46
N THR A 328 10.12 -5.04 23.40
CA THR A 328 11.28 -4.52 24.16
C THR A 328 10.89 -3.73 25.41
N GLY A 329 9.66 -3.19 25.47
CA GLY A 329 9.24 -2.26 26.51
C GLY A 329 9.83 -0.85 26.36
N TRP A 330 10.46 -0.52 25.23
CA TRP A 330 11.09 0.79 25.02
C TRP A 330 10.08 1.92 24.94
N SER A 331 10.52 3.12 25.38
CA SER A 331 9.75 4.35 25.16
C SER A 331 9.58 4.64 23.66
N ARG A 332 8.54 5.40 23.31
CA ARG A 332 8.26 5.73 21.90
C ARG A 332 9.44 6.41 21.19
N PRO A 333 10.13 7.44 21.79
CA PRO A 333 11.30 8.03 21.15
C PRO A 333 12.47 7.05 20.95
N ALA A 334 12.77 6.24 21.97
CA ALA A 334 13.84 5.24 21.87
C ALA A 334 13.55 4.20 20.78
N GLY A 335 12.29 3.73 20.73
CA GLY A 335 11.82 2.84 19.67
C GLY A 335 11.94 3.47 18.29
N CYS A 336 11.60 4.76 18.12
CA CYS A 336 11.73 5.47 16.86
C CYS A 336 13.18 5.54 16.37
N VAL A 337 14.13 5.86 17.27
CA VAL A 337 15.57 5.91 16.91
C VAL A 337 16.06 4.51 16.48
N ALA A 338 15.75 3.49 17.27
CA ALA A 338 16.21 2.13 16.97
C ALA A 338 15.58 1.55 15.69
N CYS A 339 14.25 1.70 15.53
CA CYS A 339 13.56 1.26 14.31
C CYS A 339 14.02 2.05 13.08
N GLY A 340 14.20 3.37 13.23
CA GLY A 340 14.70 4.23 12.15
C GLY A 340 16.09 3.82 11.67
N ALA A 341 17.01 3.58 12.61
CA ALA A 341 18.36 3.09 12.29
C ALA A 341 18.32 1.70 11.65
N GLY A 342 17.55 0.76 12.20
CA GLY A 342 17.42 -0.60 11.66
C GLY A 342 16.81 -0.62 10.25
N CYS A 343 15.71 0.13 10.03
CA CYS A 343 15.08 0.27 8.72
C CYS A 343 16.03 0.93 7.70
N PHE A 344 16.75 1.97 8.12
CA PHE A 344 17.74 2.63 7.25
C PHE A 344 18.84 1.67 6.82
N LEU A 345 19.47 0.96 7.76
CA LEU A 345 20.53 0.01 7.46
C LEU A 345 20.07 -1.10 6.51
N LEU A 346 18.88 -1.63 6.69
CA LEU A 346 18.35 -2.66 5.80
C LEU A 346 18.00 -2.08 4.42
N ALA A 347 17.38 -0.91 4.35
CA ALA A 347 17.03 -0.25 3.11
C ALA A 347 18.23 0.21 2.27
N LEU A 348 19.43 0.31 2.88
CA LEU A 348 20.69 0.51 2.13
C LEU A 348 20.95 -0.61 1.11
N THR A 349 20.50 -1.83 1.34
CA THR A 349 20.60 -2.92 0.36
C THR A 349 19.92 -2.54 -0.95
N THR A 350 18.72 -1.98 -0.87
CA THR A 350 17.96 -1.50 -2.04
C THR A 350 18.54 -0.22 -2.60
N ALA A 351 18.86 0.77 -1.75
CA ALA A 351 19.37 2.08 -2.19
C ALA A 351 20.70 1.98 -2.94
N LEU A 352 21.56 1.05 -2.54
CA LEU A 352 22.85 0.81 -3.16
C LEU A 352 22.86 -0.38 -4.15
N GLY A 353 21.74 -1.10 -4.25
CA GLY A 353 21.60 -2.28 -5.10
C GLY A 353 21.71 -2.00 -6.60
N PHE A 354 21.49 -0.74 -7.01
CA PHE A 354 21.64 -0.31 -8.41
C PHE A 354 23.04 0.25 -8.75
N SER A 355 23.92 0.38 -7.76
CA SER A 355 25.20 1.06 -7.95
C SER A 355 26.40 0.34 -7.34
N VAL A 356 26.35 0.03 -6.04
CA VAL A 356 27.49 -0.54 -5.29
C VAL A 356 27.31 -2.04 -5.05
N PHE A 357 26.10 -2.47 -4.72
CA PHE A 357 25.78 -3.87 -4.40
C PHE A 357 25.18 -4.58 -5.62
N HIS A 358 25.98 -4.83 -6.66
CA HIS A 358 25.55 -5.54 -7.87
C HIS A 358 25.25 -7.03 -7.66
N PHE A 359 24.92 -7.45 -6.46
CA PHE A 359 24.57 -8.82 -6.14
C PHE A 359 23.12 -9.10 -6.58
N GLN A 360 22.95 -10.22 -7.29
CA GLN A 360 21.62 -10.69 -7.70
C GLN A 360 21.08 -11.64 -6.62
N PRO A 361 20.11 -11.22 -5.79
CA PRO A 361 19.83 -11.95 -4.55
C PRO A 361 19.13 -13.30 -4.76
N PHE A 362 18.40 -13.53 -5.86
CA PHE A 362 17.66 -14.78 -6.04
C PHE A 362 17.45 -15.26 -7.48
N ALA A 363 17.48 -14.38 -8.49
CA ALA A 363 17.36 -14.75 -9.90
C ALA A 363 18.22 -13.85 -10.77
N ALA A 364 18.60 -14.31 -11.96
CA ALA A 364 19.42 -13.54 -12.89
C ALA A 364 18.71 -12.23 -13.30
N GLY A 365 19.43 -11.12 -13.26
CA GLY A 365 18.91 -9.80 -13.60
C GLY A 365 18.05 -9.12 -12.52
N THR A 366 17.85 -9.75 -11.35
CA THR A 366 17.08 -9.17 -10.24
C THR A 366 17.93 -8.26 -9.37
N THR A 367 17.28 -7.26 -8.78
CA THR A 367 17.86 -6.31 -7.83
C THR A 367 17.40 -6.61 -6.40
N TRP A 368 17.96 -5.91 -5.42
CA TRP A 368 17.48 -5.98 -4.04
C TRP A 368 16.04 -5.46 -3.89
N LEU A 369 15.61 -4.51 -4.73
CA LEU A 369 14.23 -4.05 -4.77
C LEU A 369 13.30 -5.21 -5.16
N ASP A 370 13.65 -5.93 -6.23
CA ASP A 370 12.88 -7.07 -6.71
C ASP A 370 12.80 -8.19 -5.65
N PHE A 371 13.88 -8.43 -4.92
CA PHE A 371 13.92 -9.42 -3.85
C PHE A 371 12.96 -9.08 -2.71
N TRP A 372 13.01 -7.84 -2.21
CA TRP A 372 12.14 -7.44 -1.11
C TRP A 372 10.66 -7.39 -1.55
N ASP A 373 10.37 -6.87 -2.74
CA ASP A 373 9.01 -6.88 -3.29
C ASP A 373 8.49 -8.31 -3.50
N PHE A 374 9.31 -9.21 -4.07
CA PHE A 374 8.96 -10.61 -4.22
C PHE A 374 8.65 -11.28 -2.88
N LEU A 375 9.48 -11.07 -1.86
CA LEU A 375 9.27 -11.64 -0.54
C LEU A 375 7.94 -11.16 0.08
N VAL A 376 7.62 -9.88 -0.03
CA VAL A 376 6.42 -9.28 0.56
C VAL A 376 5.20 -9.56 -0.32
N SER A 377 5.20 -9.10 -1.56
CA SER A 377 4.02 -9.06 -2.42
C SER A 377 3.64 -10.43 -2.97
N ASN A 378 4.65 -11.25 -3.30
CA ASN A 378 4.40 -12.57 -3.88
C ASN A 378 4.34 -13.70 -2.83
N ASN A 379 4.83 -13.50 -1.61
CA ASN A 379 4.85 -14.54 -0.59
C ASN A 379 4.11 -14.16 0.68
N ILE A 380 4.60 -13.17 1.46
CA ILE A 380 4.08 -12.91 2.81
C ILE A 380 2.62 -12.47 2.76
N MET A 381 2.24 -11.54 1.90
CA MET A 381 0.87 -11.03 1.82
C MET A 381 -0.15 -12.11 1.39
N PRO A 382 0.07 -12.90 0.32
CA PRO A 382 -0.87 -13.96 -0.05
C PRO A 382 -0.98 -15.05 1.01
N ILE A 383 0.16 -15.56 1.50
CA ILE A 383 0.16 -16.59 2.55
C ILE A 383 -0.54 -16.07 3.81
N GLY A 384 -0.28 -14.80 4.17
CA GLY A 384 -0.90 -14.15 5.32
C GLY A 384 -2.39 -14.01 5.19
N SER A 385 -2.88 -13.66 4.02
CA SER A 385 -4.32 -13.55 3.77
C SER A 385 -5.03 -14.90 3.87
N ILE A 386 -4.38 -15.99 3.41
CA ILE A 386 -4.89 -17.35 3.60
C ILE A 386 -4.92 -17.72 5.09
N LEU A 387 -3.81 -17.50 5.81
CA LEU A 387 -3.71 -17.80 7.23
C LEU A 387 -4.70 -16.96 8.06
N LEU A 388 -4.91 -15.70 7.70
CA LEU A 388 -5.90 -14.82 8.33
C LEU A 388 -7.33 -15.38 8.15
N ALA A 389 -7.69 -15.84 6.95
CA ALA A 389 -8.98 -16.46 6.67
C ALA A 389 -9.15 -17.77 7.45
N VAL A 390 -8.11 -18.60 7.52
CA VAL A 390 -8.11 -19.81 8.34
C VAL A 390 -8.26 -19.45 9.81
N PHE A 391 -7.53 -18.46 10.31
CA PHE A 391 -7.59 -18.03 11.69
C PHE A 391 -8.98 -17.52 12.09
N CYS A 392 -9.60 -16.67 11.28
CA CYS A 392 -10.90 -16.09 11.57
C CYS A 392 -12.06 -17.06 11.40
N CYS A 393 -11.97 -18.01 10.45
CA CYS A 393 -13.13 -18.82 10.05
C CYS A 393 -13.13 -20.24 10.62
N TYR A 394 -12.00 -20.78 11.12
CA TYR A 394 -11.92 -22.14 11.60
C TYR A 394 -11.60 -22.23 13.11
N LYS A 395 -12.06 -23.31 13.75
CA LYS A 395 -11.86 -23.55 15.20
C LYS A 395 -10.39 -23.75 15.62
N VAL A 396 -9.50 -24.02 14.67
CA VAL A 396 -8.05 -24.11 14.89
C VAL A 396 -7.42 -22.75 15.24
N GLY A 397 -8.07 -21.67 14.82
CA GLY A 397 -7.72 -20.29 15.16
C GLY A 397 -8.70 -19.68 16.17
N TRP A 398 -9.20 -18.49 15.83
CA TRP A 398 -10.16 -17.74 16.63
C TRP A 398 -11.61 -18.24 16.46
N GLY A 399 -11.97 -18.57 15.20
CA GLY A 399 -13.27 -19.15 14.83
C GLY A 399 -14.30 -18.12 14.37
N TRP A 400 -15.21 -18.58 13.49
CA TRP A 400 -16.19 -17.75 12.81
C TRP A 400 -17.11 -16.97 13.73
N ASP A 401 -17.62 -17.61 14.79
CA ASP A 401 -18.66 -16.99 15.64
C ASP A 401 -18.09 -15.80 16.42
N LYS A 402 -16.86 -15.95 16.95
CA LYS A 402 -16.14 -14.85 17.64
C LYS A 402 -15.74 -13.74 16.68
N PHE A 403 -15.29 -14.11 15.46
CA PHE A 403 -15.00 -13.15 14.40
C PHE A 403 -16.25 -12.34 14.02
N LEU A 404 -17.38 -13.02 13.79
CA LEU A 404 -18.64 -12.37 13.38
C LEU A 404 -19.17 -11.43 14.47
N GLU A 405 -19.10 -11.84 15.73
CA GLU A 405 -19.48 -11.01 16.88
C GLU A 405 -18.65 -9.73 16.91
N GLU A 406 -17.32 -9.86 16.79
CA GLU A 406 -16.42 -8.71 16.80
C GLU A 406 -16.63 -7.80 15.58
N ALA A 407 -16.67 -8.35 14.37
CA ALA A 407 -16.87 -7.58 13.14
C ALA A 407 -18.16 -6.75 13.19
N ASN A 408 -19.19 -7.29 13.82
CA ASN A 408 -20.51 -6.71 13.94
C ASN A 408 -20.73 -5.87 15.22
N ALA A 409 -19.74 -5.77 16.09
CA ALA A 409 -19.84 -4.91 17.25
C ALA A 409 -20.01 -3.45 16.84
N GLY A 410 -20.93 -2.76 17.52
CA GLY A 410 -21.26 -1.35 17.25
C GLY A 410 -22.33 -1.11 16.18
N LYS A 411 -22.51 0.16 15.81
CA LYS A 411 -23.52 0.61 14.86
C LYS A 411 -23.01 0.58 13.42
N GLY A 412 -23.86 0.31 12.44
CA GLY A 412 -23.56 0.36 11.01
C GLY A 412 -23.84 -0.94 10.26
N LEU A 413 -23.31 -1.06 9.03
CA LEU A 413 -23.46 -2.24 8.18
C LEU A 413 -22.79 -3.45 8.83
N LYS A 414 -23.45 -4.59 8.77
CA LYS A 414 -23.00 -5.82 9.44
C LYS A 414 -22.72 -6.94 8.44
N VAL A 415 -21.68 -7.71 8.73
CA VAL A 415 -21.40 -8.97 8.04
C VAL A 415 -22.56 -9.93 8.28
N GLN A 416 -23.16 -10.42 7.22
CA GLN A 416 -24.30 -11.33 7.29
C GLN A 416 -23.83 -12.79 7.39
N PRO A 417 -24.56 -13.65 8.10
CA PRO A 417 -24.19 -15.07 8.25
C PRO A 417 -24.03 -15.82 6.92
N TRP A 418 -24.84 -15.46 5.91
CA TRP A 418 -24.76 -16.08 4.57
C TRP A 418 -23.45 -15.77 3.83
N MET A 419 -22.70 -14.75 4.24
CA MET A 419 -21.38 -14.41 3.67
C MET A 419 -20.26 -15.38 4.13
N LYS A 420 -20.53 -16.24 5.13
CA LYS A 420 -19.54 -17.20 5.66
C LYS A 420 -18.81 -18.03 4.61
N PRO A 421 -19.46 -18.57 3.56
CA PRO A 421 -18.76 -19.31 2.51
C PRO A 421 -17.71 -18.45 1.76
N VAL A 422 -17.97 -17.15 1.56
CA VAL A 422 -17.03 -16.24 0.91
C VAL A 422 -15.77 -16.10 1.75
N PHE A 423 -15.90 -15.78 3.02
CA PHE A 423 -14.75 -15.62 3.94
C PHE A 423 -13.99 -16.93 4.15
N LYS A 424 -14.71 -18.03 4.29
CA LYS A 424 -14.15 -19.31 4.70
C LYS A 424 -13.52 -20.12 3.57
N TYR A 425 -14.12 -20.07 2.37
CA TYR A 425 -13.72 -20.94 1.26
C TYR A 425 -13.27 -20.12 0.05
N PHE A 426 -14.05 -19.15 -0.38
CA PHE A 426 -13.78 -18.43 -1.62
C PHE A 426 -12.52 -17.57 -1.54
N VAL A 427 -12.40 -16.72 -0.52
CA VAL A 427 -11.23 -15.86 -0.36
C VAL A 427 -9.92 -16.66 -0.26
N PRO A 428 -9.76 -17.64 0.65
CA PRO A 428 -8.51 -18.39 0.72
C PRO A 428 -8.23 -19.23 -0.53
N ALA A 429 -9.25 -19.78 -1.20
CA ALA A 429 -9.07 -20.52 -2.45
C ALA A 429 -8.61 -19.60 -3.59
N ALA A 430 -9.22 -18.43 -3.73
CA ALA A 430 -8.83 -17.44 -4.74
C ALA A 430 -7.40 -16.94 -4.51
N VAL A 431 -7.03 -16.63 -3.25
CA VAL A 431 -5.67 -16.18 -2.91
C VAL A 431 -4.66 -17.30 -3.16
N LEU A 432 -5.00 -18.56 -2.81
CA LEU A 432 -4.14 -19.70 -3.10
C LEU A 432 -3.93 -19.88 -4.61
N PHE A 433 -4.99 -19.71 -5.40
CA PHE A 433 -4.90 -19.75 -6.86
C PHE A 433 -3.96 -18.68 -7.40
N ILE A 434 -4.12 -17.42 -6.95
CA ILE A 434 -3.23 -16.31 -7.35
C ILE A 434 -1.79 -16.60 -6.96
N TYR A 435 -1.57 -17.10 -5.74
CA TYR A 435 -0.25 -17.41 -5.23
C TYR A 435 0.44 -18.50 -6.09
N VAL A 436 -0.24 -19.60 -6.33
CA VAL A 436 0.29 -20.70 -7.15
C VAL A 436 0.54 -20.23 -8.59
N TYR A 437 -0.43 -19.52 -9.17
CA TYR A 437 -0.29 -18.98 -10.52
C TYR A 437 0.90 -18.02 -10.62
N GLY A 438 1.06 -17.13 -9.65
CA GLY A 438 2.18 -16.20 -9.57
C GLY A 438 3.53 -16.91 -9.46
N MET A 439 3.62 -17.96 -8.64
CA MET A 439 4.85 -18.76 -8.48
C MET A 439 5.21 -19.57 -9.73
N VAL A 440 4.21 -20.17 -10.42
CA VAL A 440 4.44 -20.95 -11.65
C VAL A 440 4.89 -20.05 -12.81
N ASN A 441 4.31 -18.84 -12.91
CA ASN A 441 4.62 -17.92 -14.00
C ASN A 441 5.73 -16.91 -13.63
N PHE A 442 6.31 -17.01 -12.44
CA PHE A 442 7.45 -16.17 -12.06
C PHE A 442 8.67 -16.54 -12.92
N ALA A 443 9.32 -15.54 -13.48
CA ALA A 443 10.53 -15.73 -14.29
C ALA A 443 11.75 -16.07 -13.40
N TRP A 444 11.91 -17.32 -13.07
CA TRP A 444 13.09 -17.86 -12.36
C TRP A 444 14.34 -17.92 -13.27
N LYS A 445 14.63 -16.87 -14.02
CA LYS A 445 15.74 -16.86 -14.98
C LYS A 445 17.05 -16.46 -14.35
#